data_dfdbde2b2c7d689fdce8b8ea4bf42a80
#
_entry.id   dfdbde2b2c7d689fdce8b8ea4bf42a80
#
_cell.length_a   1.000
_cell.length_b   1.000
_cell.length_c   1.000
_cell.angle_alpha   90.00
_cell.angle_beta   90.00
_cell.angle_gamma   90.00
#
_symmetry.space_group_name_H-M   'P 1'
#
loop_
_entity.id
_entity.type
_entity.pdbx_description
1 polymer ?
#
loop_
_entity_poly.entity_id
_entity_poly.type
_entity_poly.pdbx_seq_one_letter_code
_entity_poly.pdbx_strand_id
1 'polypeptide(L)'
;MSTHRFILEPYKGIATRHTCPECHKKRSFARYIDTEGKIEFPPYVGRCNHEQSCGYHFTPKDFFEKNPEKNETFTKDETISYKKREMPKPLPTSYIDENIMRSALKCYEANNLFLFLSSQFGETATLSLMEKYHVGTSKHWTGATVFWQVDNQGKVRTGKVMLYYPETGKRVKEPYNHISWVHSLIPHKDFNLCQCFFGEHLINKDKTKPIALVESEKTALIASYYLPQFIWIASGGKNGCFNTKSLSILKNRDVVLFPDLGATTVWQDKLPMMQVLGIRATLFDFLEHQACEEDKAKGWDIADYLLKIKPAEARLQALIKQNPAIRKLIDVFKLEIVDEPQPRFRSPKRQRGFRL
;
A
#
# COMPACT_ATOMS: atom_id res chain seq x y z
N MET A 1 25.96 4.68 -10.27
CA MET A 1 25.96 6.15 -10.23
C MET A 1 24.93 6.64 -11.23
N SER A 2 24.11 7.61 -10.88
CA SER A 2 23.04 8.12 -11.77
C SER A 2 23.65 8.74 -13.03
N THR A 3 23.19 8.30 -14.20
CA THR A 3 23.65 8.77 -15.52
C THR A 3 22.93 10.05 -15.96
N HIS A 4 22.17 10.69 -15.09
CA HIS A 4 21.47 11.92 -15.42
C HIS A 4 22.32 13.13 -15.02
N ARG A 5 22.52 14.05 -15.97
CA ARG A 5 23.22 15.30 -15.75
C ARG A 5 22.53 16.15 -14.68
N PHE A 6 21.22 16.24 -14.72
CA PHE A 6 20.42 16.99 -13.75
C PHE A 6 19.83 16.05 -12.71
N ILE A 7 20.25 16.20 -11.45
CA ILE A 7 19.81 15.35 -10.34
C ILE A 7 19.29 16.22 -9.19
N LEU A 8 18.41 15.67 -8.37
CA LEU A 8 18.08 16.30 -7.09
C LEU A 8 19.32 16.26 -6.19
N GLU A 9 19.60 17.37 -5.52
CA GLU A 9 20.73 17.49 -4.58
C GLU A 9 20.72 16.34 -3.56
N PRO A 10 21.77 15.48 -3.51
CA PRO A 10 21.84 14.37 -2.60
C PRO A 10 21.75 14.83 -1.15
N TYR A 11 21.09 14.03 -0.30
CA TYR A 11 21.00 14.36 1.13
C TYR A 11 22.37 14.18 1.80
N LYS A 12 22.98 15.29 2.21
CA LYS A 12 24.23 15.36 2.98
C LYS A 12 24.01 16.06 4.34
N GLY A 13 22.81 15.93 4.89
CA GLY A 13 22.40 16.62 6.12
C GLY A 13 21.42 17.77 5.88
N ILE A 14 21.03 18.44 6.96
CA ILE A 14 19.96 19.46 6.97
C ILE A 14 20.27 20.66 6.03
N ALA A 15 21.55 20.98 5.83
CA ALA A 15 21.98 22.07 4.97
C ALA A 15 21.59 21.87 3.49
N THR A 16 21.40 20.62 3.03
CA THR A 16 21.00 20.27 1.67
C THR A 16 19.49 20.20 1.48
N ARG A 17 18.72 20.72 2.41
CA ARG A 17 17.25 20.80 2.34
C ARG A 17 16.78 22.23 2.59
N HIS A 18 16.00 22.72 1.66
CA HIS A 18 15.57 24.10 1.56
C HIS A 18 14.10 24.26 1.96
N THR A 19 13.65 25.51 2.05
CA THR A 19 12.22 25.83 2.22
C THR A 19 11.50 25.62 0.90
N CYS A 20 10.38 24.90 0.92
CA CYS A 20 9.57 24.70 -0.28
C CYS A 20 8.93 26.03 -0.73
N PRO A 21 9.01 26.40 -2.01
CA PRO A 21 8.42 27.64 -2.51
C PRO A 21 6.87 27.66 -2.46
N GLU A 22 6.24 26.50 -2.46
CA GLU A 22 4.78 26.35 -2.47
C GLU A 22 4.21 26.26 -1.05
N CYS A 23 4.59 25.24 -0.28
CA CYS A 23 4.01 25.03 1.05
C CYS A 23 4.76 25.74 2.19
N HIS A 24 5.85 26.45 1.89
CA HIS A 24 6.70 27.21 2.82
C HIS A 24 7.26 26.42 4.01
N LYS A 25 7.17 25.08 4.00
CA LYS A 25 7.78 24.24 5.04
C LYS A 25 9.30 24.23 4.90
N LYS A 26 9.96 24.52 6.00
CA LYS A 26 11.42 24.52 6.10
C LYS A 26 11.96 23.08 5.95
N ARG A 27 13.14 22.91 5.35
CA ARG A 27 13.86 21.65 5.24
C ARG A 27 13.10 20.53 4.51
N SER A 28 12.19 20.89 3.62
CA SER A 28 11.33 19.97 2.90
C SER A 28 11.52 19.98 1.38
N PHE A 29 12.48 20.73 0.88
CA PHE A 29 12.67 20.92 -0.55
C PHE A 29 14.08 20.57 -0.99
N ALA A 30 14.21 19.68 -1.99
CA ALA A 30 15.44 19.32 -2.67
C ALA A 30 15.53 20.06 -4.01
N ARG A 31 16.62 20.82 -4.25
CA ARG A 31 16.87 21.52 -5.52
C ARG A 31 17.44 20.59 -6.55
N TYR A 32 17.24 20.89 -7.83
CA TYR A 32 18.00 20.25 -8.88
C TYR A 32 19.38 20.91 -9.01
N ILE A 33 20.39 20.10 -9.25
CA ILE A 33 21.77 20.50 -9.52
C ILE A 33 22.25 19.92 -10.84
N ASP A 34 23.10 20.65 -11.54
CA ASP A 34 23.83 20.15 -12.70
C ASP A 34 25.13 19.48 -12.24
N THR A 35 25.27 18.19 -12.50
CA THR A 35 26.47 17.41 -12.13
C THR A 35 27.73 17.84 -12.90
N GLU A 36 27.54 18.54 -14.02
CA GLU A 36 28.66 19.13 -14.82
C GLU A 36 28.99 20.56 -14.41
N GLY A 37 28.17 21.17 -13.52
CA GLY A 37 28.42 22.52 -13.02
C GLY A 37 28.26 23.64 -14.05
N LYS A 38 27.67 23.39 -15.22
CA LYS A 38 27.50 24.38 -16.29
C LYS A 38 26.26 25.23 -16.14
N ILE A 39 25.26 24.76 -15.38
CA ILE A 39 24.00 25.45 -15.15
C ILE A 39 23.72 25.56 -13.66
N GLU A 40 23.44 26.75 -13.22
CA GLU A 40 22.87 27.01 -11.90
C GLU A 40 21.36 27.22 -12.04
N PHE A 41 20.58 26.29 -11.50
CA PHE A 41 19.13 26.40 -11.50
C PHE A 41 18.65 27.43 -10.47
N PRO A 42 17.59 28.19 -10.77
CA PRO A 42 16.93 29.03 -9.78
C PRO A 42 16.45 28.23 -8.57
N PRO A 43 16.34 28.87 -7.38
CA PRO A 43 16.03 28.20 -6.13
C PRO A 43 14.66 27.51 -6.08
N TYR A 44 13.78 27.75 -7.05
CA TYR A 44 12.49 27.11 -7.19
C TYR A 44 12.48 25.84 -8.04
N VAL A 45 13.58 25.52 -8.73
CA VAL A 45 13.70 24.29 -9.54
C VAL A 45 14.06 23.13 -8.62
N GLY A 46 13.10 22.26 -8.35
CA GLY A 46 13.27 21.18 -7.37
C GLY A 46 11.99 20.46 -7.03
N ARG A 47 12.05 19.64 -5.99
CA ARG A 47 10.93 18.82 -5.53
C ARG A 47 10.73 18.94 -4.02
N CYS A 48 9.47 19.09 -3.61
CA CYS A 48 9.08 19.01 -2.21
C CYS A 48 9.02 17.55 -1.73
N ASN A 49 9.57 17.29 -0.54
CA ASN A 49 9.51 15.95 0.06
C ASN A 49 8.11 15.61 0.60
N HIS A 50 7.21 16.58 0.71
CA HIS A 50 5.81 16.37 1.06
C HIS A 50 5.00 16.10 -0.22
N GLU A 51 5.29 14.97 -0.87
CA GLU A 51 4.69 14.59 -2.16
C GLU A 51 3.16 14.53 -2.12
N GLN A 52 2.59 14.06 -1.02
CA GLN A 52 1.13 13.88 -0.88
C GLN A 52 0.39 15.15 -0.46
N SER A 53 1.02 16.04 0.33
CA SER A 53 0.34 17.22 0.89
C SER A 53 0.68 18.53 0.18
N CYS A 54 1.78 18.57 -0.58
CA CYS A 54 2.22 19.72 -1.35
C CYS A 54 2.34 19.41 -2.84
N GLY A 55 2.98 18.29 -3.18
CA GLY A 55 3.15 17.83 -4.56
C GLY A 55 4.02 18.71 -5.46
N TYR A 56 4.62 19.80 -4.92
CA TYR A 56 5.42 20.71 -5.73
C TYR A 56 6.64 19.99 -6.33
N HIS A 57 6.69 19.97 -7.65
CA HIS A 57 7.79 19.40 -8.41
C HIS A 57 7.98 20.21 -9.70
N PHE A 58 8.97 21.09 -9.73
CA PHE A 58 9.36 21.85 -10.90
C PHE A 58 10.67 21.28 -11.45
N THR A 59 10.60 20.63 -12.61
CA THR A 59 11.73 19.90 -13.17
C THR A 59 12.65 20.78 -14.01
N PRO A 60 13.90 20.35 -14.29
CA PRO A 60 14.75 20.98 -15.29
C PRO A 60 14.08 21.10 -16.67
N LYS A 61 13.28 20.12 -17.06
CA LYS A 61 12.51 20.16 -18.31
C LYS A 61 11.52 21.33 -18.31
N ASP A 62 10.72 21.48 -17.24
CA ASP A 62 9.78 22.59 -17.11
C ASP A 62 10.49 23.95 -17.12
N PHE A 63 11.71 24.00 -16.55
CA PHE A 63 12.55 25.21 -16.58
C PHE A 63 12.97 25.58 -17.99
N PHE A 64 13.48 24.63 -18.81
CA PHE A 64 13.90 24.91 -20.18
C PHE A 64 12.72 25.16 -21.12
N GLU A 65 11.57 24.55 -20.88
CA GLU A 65 10.35 24.86 -21.65
C GLU A 65 9.89 26.32 -21.45
N LYS A 66 10.07 26.85 -20.23
CA LYS A 66 9.74 28.25 -19.90
C LYS A 66 10.83 29.27 -20.24
N ASN A 67 12.06 28.80 -20.49
CA ASN A 67 13.22 29.64 -20.82
C ASN A 67 13.97 29.09 -22.05
N PRO A 68 13.37 29.16 -23.26
CA PRO A 68 13.95 28.56 -24.47
C PRO A 68 15.34 29.12 -24.82
N GLU A 69 15.59 30.41 -24.52
CA GLU A 69 16.88 31.08 -24.75
C GLU A 69 18.03 30.45 -23.96
N LYS A 70 17.73 29.83 -22.82
CA LYS A 70 18.74 29.10 -22.00
C LYS A 70 19.00 27.69 -22.49
N ASN A 71 18.17 27.20 -23.40
CA ASN A 71 18.33 25.88 -24.03
C ASN A 71 19.22 25.95 -25.28
N GLU A 72 19.29 27.11 -25.95
CA GLU A 72 20.09 27.31 -27.19
C GLU A 72 21.60 27.28 -26.97
N THR A 73 22.09 27.52 -25.78
CA THR A 73 23.51 27.40 -25.45
C THR A 73 24.05 25.97 -25.53
N PHE A 74 23.21 24.99 -25.81
CA PHE A 74 23.56 23.56 -25.85
C PHE A 74 23.54 22.93 -27.24
N THR A 75 23.17 23.64 -28.32
CA THR A 75 22.90 23.01 -29.61
C THR A 75 23.98 23.31 -30.68
N LYS A 76 25.08 24.00 -30.38
CA LYS A 76 26.00 24.43 -31.45
C LYS A 76 27.40 23.80 -31.50
N ASP A 77 27.81 22.98 -30.55
CA ASP A 77 29.06 22.24 -30.72
C ASP A 77 29.03 20.92 -29.96
N GLU A 78 28.55 19.91 -30.62
CA GLU A 78 28.99 18.52 -30.50
C GLU A 78 28.00 17.65 -31.28
N THR A 79 28.32 17.42 -32.55
CA THR A 79 27.95 16.18 -33.24
C THR A 79 28.62 15.03 -32.50
N ILE A 80 28.21 14.82 -31.26
CA ILE A 80 28.47 13.58 -30.55
C ILE A 80 27.61 12.55 -31.23
N SER A 81 28.22 11.74 -32.10
CA SER A 81 27.70 10.46 -32.51
C SER A 81 27.05 9.82 -31.29
N TYR A 82 25.72 9.82 -31.27
CA TYR A 82 24.96 9.02 -30.35
C TYR A 82 25.26 7.56 -30.65
N LYS A 83 26.38 7.04 -30.19
CA LYS A 83 26.48 5.62 -29.92
C LYS A 83 25.32 5.35 -28.98
N LYS A 84 24.29 4.68 -29.52
CA LYS A 84 23.18 4.15 -28.76
C LYS A 84 23.78 3.42 -27.57
N ARG A 85 23.90 4.14 -26.41
CA ARG A 85 24.41 3.50 -25.18
C ARG A 85 23.40 2.39 -24.92
N GLU A 86 23.91 1.17 -24.99
CA GLU A 86 23.11 0.03 -24.53
C GLU A 86 22.60 0.40 -23.13
N MET A 87 21.29 0.49 -23.00
CA MET A 87 20.69 0.69 -21.68
C MET A 87 21.26 -0.41 -20.78
N PRO A 88 21.82 -0.08 -19.62
CA PRO A 88 22.32 -1.10 -18.71
C PRO A 88 21.20 -2.11 -18.51
N LYS A 89 21.49 -3.39 -18.73
CA LYS A 89 20.51 -4.46 -18.55
C LYS A 89 19.88 -4.26 -17.18
N PRO A 90 18.54 -4.23 -17.09
CA PRO A 90 17.87 -4.03 -15.81
C PRO A 90 18.39 -5.08 -14.83
N LEU A 91 18.82 -4.65 -13.66
CA LEU A 91 19.29 -5.55 -12.61
C LEU A 91 18.19 -6.58 -12.31
N PRO A 92 18.55 -7.85 -12.09
CA PRO A 92 17.56 -8.86 -11.71
C PRO A 92 16.87 -8.46 -10.42
N THR A 93 15.57 -8.78 -10.31
CA THR A 93 14.81 -8.53 -9.09
C THR A 93 15.40 -9.32 -7.93
N SER A 94 15.61 -8.66 -6.79
CA SER A 94 16.00 -9.32 -5.54
C SER A 94 14.78 -9.90 -4.83
N TYR A 95 14.99 -10.97 -4.08
CA TYR A 95 13.96 -11.65 -3.30
C TYR A 95 14.44 -11.85 -1.87
N ILE A 96 13.50 -11.89 -0.94
CA ILE A 96 13.76 -12.26 0.45
C ILE A 96 13.64 -13.78 0.58
N ASP A 97 14.48 -14.40 1.39
CA ASP A 97 14.39 -15.81 1.70
C ASP A 97 13.03 -16.13 2.33
N GLU A 98 12.35 -17.14 1.79
CA GLU A 98 11.04 -17.59 2.26
C GLU A 98 11.07 -18.00 3.74
N ASN A 99 12.17 -18.54 4.23
CA ASN A 99 12.32 -18.91 5.65
C ASN A 99 12.18 -17.69 6.57
N ILE A 100 12.61 -16.50 6.13
CA ILE A 100 12.41 -15.26 6.89
C ILE A 100 10.93 -14.94 7.01
N MET A 101 10.18 -15.06 5.90
CA MET A 101 8.73 -14.90 5.92
C MET A 101 8.08 -15.94 6.83
N ARG A 102 8.38 -17.23 6.64
CA ARG A 102 7.80 -18.33 7.44
C ARG A 102 8.08 -18.16 8.93
N SER A 103 9.25 -17.65 9.30
CA SER A 103 9.61 -17.40 10.69
C SER A 103 8.76 -16.31 11.36
N ALA A 104 8.15 -15.42 10.57
CA ALA A 104 7.27 -14.36 11.05
C ALA A 104 5.79 -14.78 11.15
N LEU A 105 5.39 -15.89 10.49
CA LEU A 105 4.00 -16.40 10.48
C LEU A 105 3.68 -17.16 11.79
N LYS A 106 3.88 -16.50 12.91
CA LYS A 106 3.67 -17.03 14.27
C LYS A 106 3.54 -15.92 15.30
N CYS A 107 3.31 -16.28 16.56
CA CYS A 107 3.20 -15.35 17.71
C CYS A 107 2.12 -14.30 17.47
N TYR A 108 0.96 -14.72 16.94
CA TYR A 108 -0.14 -13.83 16.63
C TYR A 108 -0.76 -13.20 17.88
N GLU A 109 -0.68 -13.87 19.03
CA GLU A 109 -1.10 -13.37 20.35
C GLU A 109 -0.38 -12.07 20.76
N ALA A 110 0.80 -11.81 20.18
CA ALA A 110 1.54 -10.57 20.39
C ALA A 110 1.33 -9.53 19.26
N ASN A 111 0.50 -9.82 18.26
CA ASN A 111 0.29 -8.96 17.09
C ASN A 111 -0.93 -8.06 17.29
N ASN A 112 -0.74 -6.76 17.35
CA ASN A 112 -1.81 -5.80 17.63
C ASN A 112 -2.94 -5.83 16.59
N LEU A 113 -2.61 -6.00 15.30
CA LEU A 113 -3.63 -6.11 14.27
C LEU A 113 -4.43 -7.41 14.39
N PHE A 114 -3.75 -8.52 14.72
CA PHE A 114 -4.42 -9.79 14.99
C PHE A 114 -5.41 -9.66 16.17
N LEU A 115 -4.99 -9.02 17.26
CA LEU A 115 -5.85 -8.79 18.42
C LEU A 115 -7.09 -7.97 18.03
N PHE A 116 -6.90 -6.88 17.27
CA PHE A 116 -8.00 -6.09 16.76
C PHE A 116 -8.94 -6.91 15.87
N LEU A 117 -8.41 -7.60 14.86
CA LEU A 117 -9.25 -8.38 13.95
C LEU A 117 -9.96 -9.54 14.67
N SER A 118 -9.32 -10.16 15.65
CA SER A 118 -9.92 -11.23 16.46
C SER A 118 -11.08 -10.72 17.32
N SER A 119 -11.02 -9.48 17.78
CA SER A 119 -12.16 -8.85 18.46
C SER A 119 -13.36 -8.59 17.53
N GLN A 120 -13.12 -8.46 16.22
CA GLN A 120 -14.17 -8.22 15.21
C GLN A 120 -14.74 -9.52 14.63
N PHE A 121 -13.88 -10.49 14.33
CA PHE A 121 -14.22 -11.68 13.50
C PHE A 121 -14.14 -13.00 14.25
N GLY A 122 -13.61 -12.99 15.47
CA GLY A 122 -13.18 -14.19 16.19
C GLY A 122 -11.78 -14.67 15.76
N GLU A 123 -11.14 -15.39 16.66
CA GLU A 123 -9.74 -15.82 16.52
C GLU A 123 -9.53 -16.75 15.32
N THR A 124 -10.40 -17.75 15.16
CA THR A 124 -10.29 -18.75 14.07
C THR A 124 -10.38 -18.11 12.69
N ALA A 125 -11.33 -17.19 12.49
CA ALA A 125 -11.49 -16.49 11.22
C ALA A 125 -10.31 -15.57 10.94
N THR A 126 -9.82 -14.88 11.96
CA THR A 126 -8.66 -14.01 11.85
C THR A 126 -7.40 -14.78 11.53
N LEU A 127 -7.15 -15.91 12.18
CA LEU A 127 -6.01 -16.79 11.89
C LEU A 127 -6.03 -17.25 10.43
N SER A 128 -7.19 -17.69 9.94
CA SER A 128 -7.37 -18.09 8.54
C SER A 128 -7.06 -16.94 7.55
N LEU A 129 -7.41 -15.70 7.89
CA LEU A 129 -7.07 -14.52 7.08
C LEU A 129 -5.57 -14.23 7.09
N MET A 130 -4.92 -14.27 8.26
CA MET A 130 -3.48 -14.04 8.40
C MET A 130 -2.67 -15.06 7.59
N GLU A 131 -3.05 -16.34 7.68
CA GLU A 131 -2.42 -17.43 6.92
C GLU A 131 -2.64 -17.27 5.40
N LYS A 132 -3.90 -17.04 4.99
CA LYS A 132 -4.28 -16.84 3.59
C LYS A 132 -3.46 -15.74 2.92
N TYR A 133 -3.21 -14.65 3.61
CA TYR A 133 -2.55 -13.45 3.09
C TYR A 133 -1.07 -13.36 3.45
N HIS A 134 -0.51 -14.35 4.12
CA HIS A 134 0.87 -14.32 4.62
C HIS A 134 1.15 -13.07 5.45
N VAL A 135 0.31 -12.81 6.44
CA VAL A 135 0.51 -11.72 7.40
C VAL A 135 1.16 -12.30 8.64
N GLY A 136 2.24 -11.70 9.09
CA GLY A 136 3.02 -12.19 10.24
C GLY A 136 3.18 -11.14 11.33
N THR A 137 3.91 -11.56 12.38
CA THR A 137 4.31 -10.71 13.50
C THR A 137 5.77 -10.30 13.34
N SER A 138 6.05 -9.00 13.50
CA SER A 138 7.39 -8.46 13.41
C SER A 138 7.91 -8.07 14.79
N LYS A 139 9.19 -8.37 15.05
CA LYS A 139 9.89 -7.95 16.28
C LYS A 139 10.44 -6.53 16.21
N HIS A 140 10.28 -5.83 15.08
CA HIS A 140 10.82 -4.49 14.88
C HIS A 140 10.23 -3.47 15.87
N TRP A 141 8.93 -3.57 16.14
CA TRP A 141 8.24 -2.92 17.25
C TRP A 141 7.38 -3.94 17.98
N THR A 142 7.19 -3.77 19.28
CA THR A 142 6.30 -4.64 20.06
C THR A 142 4.87 -4.54 19.50
N GLY A 143 4.28 -5.66 19.10
CA GLY A 143 2.94 -5.72 18.52
C GLY A 143 2.87 -5.44 17.02
N ALA A 144 4.01 -5.24 16.35
CA ALA A 144 4.01 -4.91 14.93
C ALA A 144 3.59 -6.08 14.04
N THR A 145 2.89 -5.72 12.97
CA THR A 145 2.43 -6.60 11.90
C THR A 145 3.37 -6.48 10.71
N VAL A 146 3.65 -7.58 10.02
CA VAL A 146 4.30 -7.57 8.71
C VAL A 146 3.37 -8.12 7.64
N PHE A 147 3.12 -7.32 6.59
CA PHE A 147 2.38 -7.69 5.40
C PHE A 147 3.37 -8.10 4.32
N TRP A 148 3.43 -9.39 4.02
CA TRP A 148 4.36 -9.90 3.03
C TRP A 148 3.83 -9.71 1.60
N GLN A 149 4.68 -9.17 0.74
CA GLN A 149 4.43 -9.10 -0.69
C GLN A 149 5.01 -10.36 -1.35
N VAL A 150 4.13 -11.30 -1.65
CA VAL A 150 4.46 -12.55 -2.32
C VAL A 150 3.85 -12.50 -3.72
N ASP A 151 4.68 -12.68 -4.74
CA ASP A 151 4.23 -12.59 -6.13
C ASP A 151 3.46 -13.85 -6.58
N ASN A 152 2.97 -13.81 -7.79
CA ASN A 152 2.20 -14.89 -8.40
C ASN A 152 2.98 -16.18 -8.65
N GLN A 153 4.32 -16.15 -8.47
CA GLN A 153 5.21 -17.31 -8.54
C GLN A 153 5.59 -17.83 -7.14
N GLY A 154 5.06 -17.22 -6.07
CA GLY A 154 5.37 -17.56 -4.70
C GLY A 154 6.69 -16.96 -4.18
N LYS A 155 7.33 -16.05 -4.94
CA LYS A 155 8.57 -15.39 -4.52
C LYS A 155 8.28 -14.21 -3.61
N VAL A 156 9.02 -14.13 -2.50
CA VAL A 156 8.87 -13.05 -1.52
C VAL A 156 9.64 -11.81 -1.98
N ARG A 157 8.91 -10.74 -2.35
CA ARG A 157 9.47 -9.48 -2.85
C ARG A 157 9.98 -8.61 -1.73
N THR A 158 9.17 -8.43 -0.70
CA THR A 158 9.46 -7.69 0.52
C THR A 158 8.35 -7.91 1.55
N GLY A 159 8.43 -7.23 2.69
CA GLY A 159 7.36 -7.13 3.69
C GLY A 159 7.23 -5.69 4.17
N LYS A 160 6.02 -5.22 4.36
CA LYS A 160 5.72 -3.91 4.96
C LYS A 160 5.41 -4.08 6.43
N VAL A 161 6.24 -3.52 7.29
CA VAL A 161 6.08 -3.59 8.75
C VAL A 161 5.30 -2.36 9.22
N MET A 162 4.23 -2.58 9.97
CA MET A 162 3.36 -1.51 10.48
C MET A 162 2.92 -1.79 11.91
N LEU A 163 2.68 -0.74 12.67
CA LEU A 163 2.16 -0.83 14.03
C LEU A 163 0.74 -0.26 14.10
N TYR A 164 -0.13 -0.97 14.81
CA TYR A 164 -1.53 -0.62 15.02
C TYR A 164 -1.87 -0.55 16.51
N TYR A 165 -2.88 0.21 16.86
CA TYR A 165 -3.51 0.14 18.18
C TYR A 165 -4.42 -1.08 18.22
N PRO A 166 -4.27 -2.01 19.19
CA PRO A 166 -5.05 -3.25 19.25
C PRO A 166 -6.53 -3.02 19.55
N GLU A 167 -6.88 -1.88 20.16
CA GLU A 167 -8.27 -1.54 20.50
C GLU A 167 -9.05 -0.98 19.31
N THR A 168 -8.37 -0.29 18.40
CA THR A 168 -9.02 0.47 17.32
C THR A 168 -8.66 0.04 15.91
N GLY A 169 -7.59 -0.75 15.76
CA GLY A 169 -7.03 -1.10 14.45
C GLY A 169 -6.52 0.09 13.64
N LYS A 170 -6.36 1.27 14.28
CA LYS A 170 -5.79 2.45 13.64
C LYS A 170 -4.26 2.38 13.67
N ARG A 171 -3.63 2.95 12.65
CA ARG A 171 -2.15 3.03 12.58
C ARG A 171 -1.60 3.91 13.68
N VAL A 172 -0.51 3.49 14.31
CA VAL A 172 0.26 4.33 15.25
C VAL A 172 1.07 5.33 14.43
N LYS A 173 0.77 6.62 14.61
CA LYS A 173 1.39 7.73 13.87
C LYS A 173 2.28 8.60 14.74
N GLU A 174 2.13 8.53 16.05
CA GLU A 174 2.90 9.31 17.02
C GLU A 174 3.93 8.42 17.75
N PRO A 175 5.11 8.92 18.07
CA PRO A 175 5.66 10.24 17.73
C PRO A 175 6.13 10.34 16.26
N TYR A 176 6.05 9.24 15.50
CA TYR A 176 6.34 9.15 14.06
C TYR A 176 5.51 8.03 13.44
N ASN A 177 5.39 8.02 12.10
CA ASN A 177 4.71 6.94 11.40
C ASN A 177 5.49 5.62 11.55
N HIS A 178 4.89 4.63 12.21
CA HIS A 178 5.49 3.30 12.38
C HIS A 178 5.30 2.47 11.11
N ILE A 179 6.07 2.79 10.09
CA ILE A 179 6.13 2.07 8.82
C ILE A 179 7.59 1.79 8.49
N SER A 180 7.91 0.52 8.23
CA SER A 180 9.23 0.09 7.81
C SER A 180 9.11 -1.01 6.76
N TRP A 181 10.24 -1.38 6.14
CA TRP A 181 10.27 -2.40 5.09
C TRP A 181 11.30 -3.47 5.43
N VAL A 182 10.92 -4.74 5.27
CA VAL A 182 11.80 -5.86 5.63
C VAL A 182 13.12 -5.80 4.87
N HIS A 183 13.12 -5.46 3.58
CA HIS A 183 14.36 -5.33 2.79
C HIS A 183 15.31 -4.25 3.34
N SER A 184 14.82 -3.27 4.09
CA SER A 184 15.66 -2.26 4.74
C SER A 184 16.16 -2.69 6.12
N LEU A 185 15.57 -3.74 6.70
CA LEU A 185 15.90 -4.27 8.02
C LEU A 185 16.86 -5.48 7.97
N ILE A 186 17.01 -6.07 6.80
CA ILE A 186 17.87 -7.24 6.60
C ILE A 186 19.19 -6.78 5.96
N PRO A 187 20.36 -7.23 6.47
CA PRO A 187 21.65 -6.92 5.86
C PRO A 187 21.74 -7.55 4.45
N HIS A 188 21.88 -6.73 3.43
CA HIS A 188 22.19 -7.17 2.08
C HIS A 188 22.90 -6.07 1.30
N LYS A 189 23.74 -6.46 0.34
CA LYS A 189 24.31 -5.53 -0.64
C LYS A 189 23.35 -5.44 -1.83
N ASP A 190 23.11 -4.23 -2.29
CA ASP A 190 22.45 -3.94 -3.59
C ASP A 190 21.10 -4.63 -3.83
N PHE A 191 20.16 -4.50 -2.88
CA PHE A 191 18.83 -5.06 -3.04
C PHE A 191 18.04 -4.29 -4.10
N ASN A 192 17.78 -4.94 -5.24
CA ASN A 192 16.95 -4.39 -6.30
C ASN A 192 15.47 -4.69 -6.02
N LEU A 193 14.83 -3.76 -5.32
CA LEU A 193 13.42 -3.87 -4.94
C LEU A 193 12.50 -3.79 -6.16
N CYS A 194 11.65 -4.80 -6.30
CA CYS A 194 10.54 -4.80 -7.23
C CYS A 194 9.28 -5.23 -6.49
N GLN A 195 8.50 -4.27 -6.01
CA GLN A 195 7.26 -4.55 -5.28
C GLN A 195 6.22 -5.23 -6.15
N CYS A 196 5.35 -6.01 -5.53
CA CYS A 196 4.14 -6.60 -6.09
C CYS A 196 2.94 -6.26 -5.22
N PHE A 197 1.72 -6.55 -5.68
CA PHE A 197 0.53 -6.33 -4.87
C PHE A 197 0.54 -7.21 -3.62
N PHE A 198 0.10 -6.67 -2.50
CA PHE A 198 -0.24 -7.51 -1.37
C PHE A 198 -1.42 -8.41 -1.76
N GLY A 199 -1.30 -9.72 -1.50
CA GLY A 199 -2.29 -10.70 -1.95
C GLY A 199 -2.13 -11.18 -3.40
N GLU A 200 -1.08 -10.77 -4.13
CA GLU A 200 -0.85 -11.14 -5.53
C GLU A 200 -0.81 -12.67 -5.73
N HIS A 201 -0.21 -13.41 -4.81
CA HIS A 201 -0.16 -14.88 -4.82
C HIS A 201 -1.53 -15.57 -4.82
N LEU A 202 -2.61 -14.84 -4.54
CA LEU A 202 -3.99 -15.35 -4.58
C LEU A 202 -4.62 -15.28 -5.98
N ILE A 203 -4.10 -14.42 -6.87
CA ILE A 203 -4.71 -14.12 -8.18
C ILE A 203 -4.85 -15.39 -9.05
N ASN A 204 -3.87 -16.27 -8.98
CA ASN A 204 -3.88 -17.50 -9.78
C ASN A 204 -4.61 -18.68 -9.13
N LYS A 205 -5.01 -18.55 -7.84
CA LYS A 205 -5.74 -19.62 -7.13
C LYS A 205 -7.19 -19.79 -7.63
N ASP A 206 -7.79 -18.68 -8.08
CA ASP A 206 -9.14 -18.70 -8.65
C ASP A 206 -9.22 -17.66 -9.80
N LYS A 207 -9.29 -18.19 -11.01
CA LYS A 207 -9.37 -17.36 -12.23
C LYS A 207 -10.77 -16.85 -12.54
N THR A 208 -11.79 -17.35 -11.85
CA THR A 208 -13.20 -17.00 -12.09
C THR A 208 -13.64 -15.79 -11.28
N LYS A 209 -13.05 -15.59 -10.09
CA LYS A 209 -13.41 -14.45 -9.22
C LYS A 209 -12.85 -13.16 -9.78
N PRO A 210 -13.63 -12.07 -9.78
CA PRO A 210 -13.10 -10.74 -10.04
C PRO A 210 -12.11 -10.33 -8.96
N ILE A 211 -11.18 -9.45 -9.33
CA ILE A 211 -10.17 -8.91 -8.41
C ILE A 211 -10.70 -7.58 -7.88
N ALA A 212 -10.59 -7.37 -6.58
CA ALA A 212 -10.84 -6.09 -5.93
C ALA A 212 -9.51 -5.48 -5.47
N LEU A 213 -9.21 -4.26 -5.93
CA LEU A 213 -7.98 -3.55 -5.61
C LEU A 213 -8.28 -2.39 -4.66
N VAL A 214 -7.58 -2.34 -3.53
CA VAL A 214 -7.64 -1.29 -2.50
C VAL A 214 -6.27 -0.66 -2.26
N GLU A 215 -6.20 0.42 -1.49
CA GLU A 215 -4.94 1.07 -1.14
C GLU A 215 -4.18 0.31 -0.05
N SER A 216 -4.88 -0.09 1.01
CA SER A 216 -4.29 -0.59 2.26
C SER A 216 -4.38 -2.11 2.37
N GLU A 217 -3.32 -2.72 2.88
CA GLU A 217 -3.24 -4.15 3.17
C GLU A 217 -4.30 -4.57 4.22
N LYS A 218 -4.52 -3.73 5.24
CA LYS A 218 -5.54 -3.96 6.27
C LYS A 218 -6.94 -3.99 5.65
N THR A 219 -7.21 -3.06 4.74
CA THR A 219 -8.49 -2.99 4.01
C THR A 219 -8.74 -4.24 3.20
N ALA A 220 -7.72 -4.77 2.50
CA ALA A 220 -7.83 -6.03 1.77
C ALA A 220 -8.20 -7.21 2.68
N LEU A 221 -7.61 -7.31 3.88
CA LEU A 221 -7.94 -8.35 4.86
C LEU A 221 -9.40 -8.25 5.30
N ILE A 222 -9.83 -7.07 5.76
CA ILE A 222 -11.19 -6.84 6.26
C ILE A 222 -12.22 -7.10 5.16
N ALA A 223 -12.02 -6.50 3.98
CA ALA A 223 -12.93 -6.66 2.86
C ALA A 223 -13.01 -8.12 2.37
N SER A 224 -11.91 -8.87 2.41
CA SER A 224 -11.89 -10.29 2.04
C SER A 224 -12.72 -11.17 2.98
N TYR A 225 -12.92 -10.76 4.23
CA TYR A 225 -13.79 -11.44 5.17
C TYR A 225 -15.28 -11.20 4.87
N TYR A 226 -15.65 -9.94 4.61
CA TYR A 226 -17.05 -9.57 4.35
C TYR A 226 -17.50 -9.88 2.93
N LEU A 227 -16.62 -9.78 1.96
CA LEU A 227 -16.91 -9.89 0.52
C LEU A 227 -16.02 -10.95 -0.14
N PRO A 228 -16.18 -12.24 0.23
CA PRO A 228 -15.32 -13.35 -0.23
C PRO A 228 -15.50 -13.71 -1.71
N GLN A 229 -16.47 -13.11 -2.41
CA GLN A 229 -16.68 -13.26 -3.84
C GLN A 229 -15.58 -12.62 -4.70
N PHE A 230 -14.74 -11.74 -4.11
CA PHE A 230 -13.59 -11.14 -4.77
C PHE A 230 -12.28 -11.77 -4.32
N ILE A 231 -11.24 -11.63 -5.14
CA ILE A 231 -9.85 -11.73 -4.70
C ILE A 231 -9.39 -10.32 -4.35
N TRP A 232 -9.21 -10.06 -3.07
CA TRP A 232 -8.76 -8.74 -2.59
C TRP A 232 -7.25 -8.64 -2.63
N ILE A 233 -6.75 -7.55 -3.23
CA ILE A 233 -5.33 -7.20 -3.28
C ILE A 233 -5.15 -5.75 -2.89
N ALA A 234 -3.95 -5.38 -2.44
CA ALA A 234 -3.68 -3.99 -2.11
C ALA A 234 -2.45 -3.45 -2.86
N SER A 235 -2.53 -2.18 -3.26
CA SER A 235 -1.43 -1.47 -3.93
C SER A 235 -0.33 -1.03 -2.97
N GLY A 236 -0.59 -1.01 -1.66
CA GLY A 236 0.34 -0.53 -0.63
C GLY A 236 0.37 0.98 -0.46
N GLY A 237 -0.57 1.70 -1.08
CA GLY A 237 -0.78 3.15 -1.00
C GLY A 237 -1.33 3.72 -2.30
N LYS A 238 -1.72 5.00 -2.29
CA LYS A 238 -2.39 5.71 -3.39
C LYS A 238 -1.72 5.54 -4.76
N ASN A 239 -0.38 5.51 -4.79
CA ASN A 239 0.43 5.32 -6.01
C ASN A 239 1.25 4.03 -6.01
N GLY A 240 1.17 3.21 -5.00
CA GLY A 240 1.97 2.01 -4.73
C GLY A 240 2.36 1.19 -5.97
N CYS A 241 1.76 0.01 -6.15
CA CYS A 241 2.06 -0.88 -7.29
C CYS A 241 1.37 -0.47 -8.61
N PHE A 242 0.88 0.79 -8.75
CA PHE A 242 0.28 1.28 -10.00
C PHE A 242 1.32 1.65 -11.06
N ASN A 243 1.98 0.66 -11.62
CA ASN A 243 2.89 0.79 -12.75
C ASN A 243 2.67 -0.36 -13.75
N THR A 244 3.10 -0.19 -14.99
CA THR A 244 2.86 -1.17 -16.06
C THR A 244 3.38 -2.56 -15.74
N LYS A 245 4.51 -2.66 -15.04
CA LYS A 245 5.12 -3.95 -14.66
C LYS A 245 4.25 -4.69 -13.65
N SER A 246 3.83 -4.02 -12.57
CA SER A 246 3.00 -4.64 -11.54
C SER A 246 1.59 -4.92 -12.05
N LEU A 247 1.01 -4.01 -12.85
CA LEU A 247 -0.33 -4.19 -13.42
C LEU A 247 -0.41 -5.33 -14.44
N SER A 248 0.69 -5.72 -15.07
CA SER A 248 0.69 -6.78 -16.11
C SER A 248 0.11 -8.12 -15.64
N ILE A 249 0.19 -8.43 -14.33
CA ILE A 249 -0.39 -9.65 -13.74
C ILE A 249 -1.94 -9.67 -13.81
N LEU A 250 -2.56 -8.49 -13.94
CA LEU A 250 -4.00 -8.31 -13.99
C LEU A 250 -4.56 -8.39 -15.42
N LYS A 251 -3.70 -8.63 -16.42
CA LYS A 251 -4.11 -8.74 -17.82
C LYS A 251 -5.21 -9.80 -18.00
N ASN A 252 -6.24 -9.47 -18.78
CA ASN A 252 -7.41 -10.30 -19.04
C ASN A 252 -8.25 -10.63 -17.80
N ARG A 253 -8.10 -9.89 -16.68
CA ARG A 253 -8.92 -10.05 -15.49
C ARG A 253 -9.93 -8.91 -15.37
N ASP A 254 -11.05 -9.23 -14.70
CA ASP A 254 -12.02 -8.23 -14.24
C ASP A 254 -11.50 -7.67 -12.92
N VAL A 255 -11.31 -6.35 -12.87
CA VAL A 255 -10.73 -5.65 -11.71
C VAL A 255 -11.67 -4.52 -11.29
N VAL A 256 -12.09 -4.53 -10.03
CA VAL A 256 -12.85 -3.44 -9.43
C VAL A 256 -11.92 -2.65 -8.52
N LEU A 257 -11.82 -1.35 -8.78
CA LEU A 257 -11.01 -0.42 -7.99
C LEU A 257 -11.86 0.16 -6.86
N PHE A 258 -11.40 0.04 -5.62
CA PHE A 258 -12.03 0.60 -4.43
C PHE A 258 -11.11 1.64 -3.79
N PRO A 259 -11.11 2.89 -4.29
CA PRO A 259 -10.28 3.96 -3.73
C PRO A 259 -10.76 4.36 -2.35
N ASP A 260 -9.83 4.85 -1.52
CA ASP A 260 -10.17 5.59 -0.30
C ASP A 260 -10.89 6.89 -0.68
N LEU A 261 -11.74 7.43 0.19
CA LEU A 261 -12.43 8.70 -0.05
C LEU A 261 -11.41 9.82 -0.34
N GLY A 262 -11.68 10.59 -1.40
CA GLY A 262 -10.77 11.61 -1.93
C GLY A 262 -9.63 11.08 -2.81
N ALA A 263 -9.57 9.78 -3.10
CA ALA A 263 -8.63 9.20 -4.06
C ALA A 263 -9.28 8.81 -5.39
N THR A 264 -10.60 8.93 -5.50
CA THR A 264 -11.42 8.48 -6.63
C THR A 264 -10.92 9.05 -7.95
N THR A 265 -10.70 10.35 -8.06
CA THR A 265 -10.21 11.02 -9.29
C THR A 265 -8.84 10.48 -9.71
N VAL A 266 -7.92 10.32 -8.74
CA VAL A 266 -6.55 9.82 -9.01
C VAL A 266 -6.58 8.39 -9.53
N TRP A 267 -7.51 7.57 -9.07
CA TRP A 267 -7.65 6.19 -9.53
C TRP A 267 -8.40 6.09 -10.86
N GLN A 268 -9.35 7.00 -11.09
CA GLN A 268 -10.01 7.15 -12.40
C GLN A 268 -9.01 7.45 -13.52
N ASP A 269 -8.04 8.33 -13.27
CA ASP A 269 -6.97 8.66 -14.23
C ASP A 269 -6.08 7.46 -14.61
N LYS A 270 -6.12 6.37 -13.84
CA LYS A 270 -5.36 5.16 -14.12
C LYS A 270 -6.09 4.16 -15.03
N LEU A 271 -7.40 4.29 -15.18
CA LEU A 271 -8.22 3.38 -16.02
C LEU A 271 -7.74 3.29 -17.48
N PRO A 272 -7.40 4.40 -18.16
CA PRO A 272 -6.91 4.31 -19.55
C PRO A 272 -5.64 3.46 -19.67
N MET A 273 -4.70 3.60 -18.74
CA MET A 273 -3.48 2.78 -18.72
C MET A 273 -3.80 1.30 -18.50
N MET A 274 -4.73 0.98 -17.59
CA MET A 274 -5.16 -0.39 -17.35
C MET A 274 -5.84 -1.00 -18.58
N GLN A 275 -6.67 -0.22 -19.27
CA GLN A 275 -7.32 -0.65 -20.51
C GLN A 275 -6.30 -0.97 -21.62
N VAL A 276 -5.28 -0.13 -21.80
CA VAL A 276 -4.17 -0.37 -22.75
C VAL A 276 -3.43 -1.68 -22.43
N LEU A 277 -3.30 -2.03 -21.14
CA LEU A 277 -2.72 -3.29 -20.69
C LEU A 277 -3.66 -4.51 -20.86
N GLY A 278 -4.89 -4.33 -21.36
CA GLY A 278 -5.86 -5.39 -21.52
C GLY A 278 -6.54 -5.82 -20.22
N ILE A 279 -6.64 -4.91 -19.25
CA ILE A 279 -7.31 -5.15 -17.96
C ILE A 279 -8.72 -4.58 -18.05
N ARG A 280 -9.74 -5.38 -17.73
CA ARG A 280 -11.13 -4.91 -17.65
C ARG A 280 -11.39 -4.30 -16.29
N ALA A 281 -10.97 -3.03 -16.14
CA ALA A 281 -11.05 -2.32 -14.87
C ALA A 281 -12.32 -1.46 -14.81
N THR A 282 -12.98 -1.47 -13.65
CA THR A 282 -14.09 -0.58 -13.28
C THR A 282 -13.79 0.11 -11.96
N LEU A 283 -14.31 1.31 -11.78
CA LEU A 283 -14.15 2.08 -10.57
C LEU A 283 -15.42 1.96 -9.71
N PHE A 284 -15.27 1.63 -8.45
CA PHE A 284 -16.34 1.66 -7.46
C PHE A 284 -16.31 3.02 -6.75
N ASP A 285 -17.09 3.96 -7.28
CA ASP A 285 -17.18 5.35 -6.80
C ASP A 285 -18.39 5.59 -5.87
N PHE A 286 -19.17 4.55 -5.59
CA PHE A 286 -20.39 4.65 -4.77
C PHE A 286 -20.12 5.29 -3.39
N LEU A 287 -19.00 4.95 -2.75
CA LEU A 287 -18.67 5.54 -1.45
C LEU A 287 -18.43 7.05 -1.55
N GLU A 288 -17.76 7.52 -2.60
CA GLU A 288 -17.51 8.95 -2.81
C GLU A 288 -18.81 9.76 -2.94
N HIS A 289 -19.83 9.18 -3.59
CA HIS A 289 -21.13 9.81 -3.78
C HIS A 289 -22.03 9.77 -2.55
N GLN A 290 -21.88 8.75 -1.70
CA GLN A 290 -22.73 8.56 -0.53
C GLN A 290 -22.11 9.03 0.79
N ALA A 291 -20.80 9.26 0.82
CA ALA A 291 -20.10 9.66 2.05
C ALA A 291 -20.48 11.07 2.49
N CYS A 292 -20.67 11.24 3.79
CA CYS A 292 -20.78 12.57 4.39
C CYS A 292 -19.41 13.28 4.41
N GLU A 293 -19.42 14.60 4.57
CA GLU A 293 -18.18 15.41 4.56
C GLU A 293 -17.23 15.00 5.70
N GLU A 294 -17.74 14.51 6.82
CA GLU A 294 -16.92 14.04 7.93
C GLU A 294 -16.12 12.78 7.58
N ASP A 295 -16.75 11.82 6.88
CA ASP A 295 -16.12 10.58 6.43
C ASP A 295 -15.07 10.90 5.35
N LYS A 296 -15.37 11.83 4.43
CA LYS A 296 -14.43 12.33 3.41
C LYS A 296 -13.21 13.00 4.05
N ALA A 297 -13.43 13.87 5.04
CA ALA A 297 -12.34 14.53 5.75
C ALA A 297 -11.42 13.55 6.49
N LYS A 298 -11.96 12.40 6.94
CA LYS A 298 -11.20 11.32 7.57
C LYS A 298 -10.51 10.41 6.57
N GLY A 299 -10.86 10.48 5.28
CA GLY A 299 -10.35 9.62 4.23
C GLY A 299 -10.70 8.15 4.47
N TRP A 300 -11.97 7.88 4.79
CA TRP A 300 -12.44 6.53 5.03
C TRP A 300 -12.35 5.67 3.77
N ASP A 301 -12.23 4.37 4.00
CA ASP A 301 -12.22 3.35 2.97
C ASP A 301 -13.39 2.36 3.14
N ILE A 302 -13.48 1.37 2.25
CA ILE A 302 -14.54 0.36 2.32
C ILE A 302 -14.52 -0.43 3.63
N ALA A 303 -13.34 -0.67 4.23
CA ALA A 303 -13.25 -1.41 5.49
C ALA A 303 -13.86 -0.63 6.66
N ASP A 304 -13.76 0.71 6.67
CA ASP A 304 -14.37 1.54 7.71
C ASP A 304 -15.92 1.42 7.71
N TYR A 305 -16.53 1.26 6.53
CA TYR A 305 -17.96 1.01 6.40
C TYR A 305 -18.33 -0.43 6.75
N LEU A 306 -17.53 -1.41 6.29
CA LEU A 306 -17.78 -2.82 6.56
C LEU A 306 -17.71 -3.14 8.05
N LEU A 307 -16.79 -2.53 8.79
CA LEU A 307 -16.66 -2.70 10.25
C LEU A 307 -17.85 -2.17 11.05
N LYS A 308 -18.72 -1.33 10.47
CA LYS A 308 -19.98 -0.91 11.10
C LYS A 308 -21.04 -2.03 11.05
N ILE A 309 -20.87 -3.03 10.20
CA ILE A 309 -21.80 -4.15 10.02
C ILE A 309 -21.31 -5.29 10.90
N LYS A 310 -22.16 -5.79 11.81
CA LYS A 310 -21.80 -6.98 12.59
C LYS A 310 -21.58 -8.18 11.67
N PRO A 311 -20.48 -8.94 11.81
CA PRO A 311 -20.17 -10.07 10.93
C PRO A 311 -21.27 -11.13 10.85
N ALA A 312 -21.93 -11.42 11.96
CA ALA A 312 -23.04 -12.36 12.02
C ALA A 312 -24.26 -11.89 11.20
N GLU A 313 -24.56 -10.57 11.25
CA GLU A 313 -25.62 -9.96 10.43
C GLU A 313 -25.28 -10.04 8.94
N ALA A 314 -24.02 -9.74 8.56
CA ALA A 314 -23.58 -9.84 7.17
C ALA A 314 -23.70 -11.28 6.64
N ARG A 315 -23.30 -12.28 7.43
CA ARG A 315 -23.47 -13.71 7.09
C ARG A 315 -24.94 -14.09 6.93
N LEU A 316 -25.78 -13.65 7.85
CA LEU A 316 -27.22 -13.93 7.80
C LEU A 316 -27.86 -13.34 6.54
N GLN A 317 -27.53 -12.09 6.20
CA GLN A 317 -28.02 -11.46 4.96
C GLN A 317 -27.56 -12.21 3.70
N ALA A 318 -26.31 -12.68 3.67
CA ALA A 318 -25.79 -13.49 2.58
C ALA A 318 -26.57 -14.83 2.44
N LEU A 319 -26.84 -15.50 3.55
CA LEU A 319 -27.63 -16.73 3.58
C LEU A 319 -29.08 -16.51 3.11
N ILE A 320 -29.73 -15.43 3.56
CA ILE A 320 -31.09 -15.05 3.14
C ILE A 320 -31.11 -14.75 1.62
N LYS A 321 -30.08 -14.11 1.09
CA LYS A 321 -29.96 -13.84 -0.35
C LYS A 321 -29.84 -15.13 -1.17
N GLN A 322 -29.11 -16.13 -0.66
CA GLN A 322 -28.97 -17.45 -1.29
C GLN A 322 -30.27 -18.27 -1.16
N ASN A 323 -30.92 -18.21 -0.02
CA ASN A 323 -32.16 -18.92 0.25
C ASN A 323 -33.16 -18.04 1.03
N PRO A 324 -34.11 -17.37 0.31
CA PRO A 324 -35.11 -16.50 0.94
C PRO A 324 -36.00 -17.18 1.99
N ALA A 325 -36.10 -18.53 1.97
CA ALA A 325 -36.90 -19.27 2.98
C ALA A 325 -36.30 -19.15 4.38
N ILE A 326 -35.01 -18.81 4.52
CA ILE A 326 -34.37 -18.57 5.83
C ILE A 326 -35.07 -17.42 6.59
N ARG A 327 -35.48 -16.36 5.89
CA ARG A 327 -36.21 -15.27 6.52
C ARG A 327 -37.51 -15.77 7.17
N LYS A 328 -38.25 -16.65 6.47
CA LYS A 328 -39.46 -17.29 6.99
C LYS A 328 -39.18 -18.13 8.26
N LEU A 329 -38.08 -18.88 8.26
CA LEU A 329 -37.66 -19.66 9.43
C LEU A 329 -37.35 -18.77 10.62
N ILE A 330 -36.63 -17.66 10.42
CA ILE A 330 -36.33 -16.69 11.49
C ILE A 330 -37.61 -16.12 12.06
N ASP A 331 -38.56 -15.71 11.22
CA ASP A 331 -39.82 -15.09 11.65
C ASP A 331 -40.72 -16.08 12.39
N VAL A 332 -40.80 -17.33 11.91
CA VAL A 332 -41.65 -18.37 12.50
C VAL A 332 -41.12 -18.87 13.84
N PHE A 333 -39.80 -19.14 13.89
CA PHE A 333 -39.16 -19.70 15.09
C PHE A 333 -38.55 -18.66 16.01
N LYS A 334 -38.70 -17.36 15.71
CA LYS A 334 -38.15 -16.24 16.49
C LYS A 334 -36.66 -16.42 16.76
N LEU A 335 -35.91 -16.81 15.73
CA LEU A 335 -34.47 -17.04 15.85
C LEU A 335 -33.75 -15.73 16.03
N GLU A 336 -32.77 -15.71 16.93
CA GLU A 336 -31.91 -14.58 17.20
C GLU A 336 -30.48 -14.93 16.84
N ILE A 337 -29.68 -13.92 16.46
CA ILE A 337 -28.23 -14.08 16.27
C ILE A 337 -27.63 -14.18 17.67
N VAL A 338 -26.98 -15.31 17.94
CA VAL A 338 -26.18 -15.50 19.16
C VAL A 338 -24.72 -15.23 18.78
N ASP A 339 -24.11 -14.22 19.39
CA ASP A 339 -22.66 -14.00 19.27
C ASP A 339 -21.93 -15.15 19.95
N GLU A 340 -20.97 -15.77 19.28
CA GLU A 340 -20.10 -16.76 19.91
C GLU A 340 -19.41 -16.10 21.12
N PRO A 341 -19.37 -16.76 22.31
CA PRO A 341 -18.70 -16.20 23.46
C PRO A 341 -17.23 -15.93 23.11
N GLN A 342 -16.83 -14.66 23.17
CA GLN A 342 -15.45 -14.24 22.92
C GLN A 342 -14.52 -14.97 23.89
N PRO A 343 -13.45 -15.64 23.44
CA PRO A 343 -12.47 -16.23 24.33
C PRO A 343 -11.91 -15.13 25.24
N ARG A 344 -12.04 -15.30 26.56
CA ARG A 344 -11.47 -14.36 27.53
C ARG A 344 -9.96 -14.43 27.45
N PHE A 345 -9.33 -13.45 26.82
CA PHE A 345 -7.90 -13.28 26.84
C PHE A 345 -7.42 -13.14 28.28
N ARG A 346 -6.74 -14.16 28.79
CA ARG A 346 -5.94 -13.99 30.00
C ARG A 346 -4.72 -13.14 29.59
N SER A 347 -4.67 -11.90 30.07
CA SER A 347 -3.49 -11.05 29.93
C SER A 347 -2.26 -11.87 30.39
N PRO A 348 -1.16 -11.89 29.59
CA PRO A 348 0.04 -12.60 29.98
C PRO A 348 0.52 -12.02 31.32
N LYS A 349 0.66 -12.88 32.33
CA LYS A 349 1.26 -12.49 33.62
C LYS A 349 2.61 -11.85 33.29
N ARG A 350 2.80 -10.60 33.74
CA ARG A 350 4.10 -9.92 33.71
C ARG A 350 5.14 -10.88 34.30
N GLN A 351 5.96 -11.48 33.48
CA GLN A 351 7.16 -12.15 33.94
C GLN A 351 8.07 -11.08 34.54
N ARG A 352 8.24 -11.13 35.82
CA ARG A 352 9.25 -10.32 36.53
C ARG A 352 10.60 -10.61 35.88
N GLY A 353 11.24 -9.56 35.43
CA GLY A 353 12.53 -9.65 34.79
C GLY A 353 13.56 -10.34 35.65
N PHE A 354 14.30 -11.26 35.07
CA PHE A 354 15.63 -11.59 35.56
C PHE A 354 16.56 -10.44 35.17
N ARG A 355 17.13 -9.81 36.20
CA ARG A 355 18.35 -8.98 36.05
C ARG A 355 19.53 -9.94 35.89
N LEU A 356 20.28 -9.82 34.85
CA LEU A 356 21.72 -9.94 34.75
C LEU A 356 22.17 -9.07 33.58
#